data_620d8aa27563d07e95cf61b7d4dfc7cc
#
_entry.id   620d8aa27563d07e95cf61b7d4dfc7cc
#
_cell.length_a   1.000
_cell.length_b   1.000
_cell.length_c   1.000
_cell.angle_alpha   90.00
_cell.angle_beta   90.00
_cell.angle_gamma   90.00
#
_symmetry.space_group_name_H-M   'P 1'
#
loop_
_entity.id
_entity.type
_entity.pdbx_description
1 polymer ?
#
loop_
_entity_poly.entity_id
_entity_poly.type
_entity_poly.pdbx_seq_one_letter_code
_entity_poly.pdbx_strand_id
1 'polypeptide(L)'
;PTWVQEGGHRAWMERMKSKKVRKRLLNDIRKELSEQPPEGILMVGFNNDSLDKIYRGKTIAEASSMRNQSPEETIIDLVIEDDSRIQCVYYSMSEENLRKKISLPWVSFCSDAGSYSDIKKDFRTHPRAFGSFIRVIGKFSRDEGVLTLEEAIRKLSGFPAKTLELDRRGTIENEKFADIVVFDPEKAADLATFNEPLQFAKGVEMVIVNGEIVLKNGNHTGKFPGRFVKGIGKDL
;
A
#
# COMPACT_ATOMS: atom_id res chain seq x y z
N PRO A 1 -8.89 4.53 -19.84
CA PRO A 1 -9.16 3.40 -20.78
C PRO A 1 -7.85 2.77 -21.30
N THR A 2 -7.81 1.44 -21.46
CA THR A 2 -6.59 0.71 -21.88
C THR A 2 -6.13 1.05 -23.28
N TRP A 3 -7.06 1.19 -24.23
CA TRP A 3 -6.74 1.45 -25.64
C TRP A 3 -5.88 2.70 -25.87
N VAL A 4 -6.01 3.73 -25.03
CA VAL A 4 -5.20 4.95 -25.17
C VAL A 4 -3.74 4.72 -24.79
N GLN A 5 -3.46 3.71 -23.95
CA GLN A 5 -2.12 3.39 -23.44
C GLN A 5 -1.35 2.37 -24.31
N GLU A 6 -1.97 1.78 -25.32
CA GLU A 6 -1.32 0.80 -26.19
C GLU A 6 -0.12 1.39 -26.96
N GLY A 7 0.91 0.60 -27.18
CA GLY A 7 2.10 0.99 -27.93
C GLY A 7 3.17 1.76 -27.15
N GLY A 8 3.07 1.73 -25.82
CA GLY A 8 4.06 2.33 -24.91
C GLY A 8 3.87 3.83 -24.68
N HIS A 9 4.76 4.41 -23.88
CA HIS A 9 4.63 5.77 -23.33
C HIS A 9 4.47 6.83 -24.42
N ARG A 10 5.35 6.82 -25.44
CA ARG A 10 5.31 7.81 -26.53
C ARG A 10 3.98 7.80 -27.29
N ALA A 11 3.52 6.61 -27.68
CA ALA A 11 2.27 6.46 -28.42
C ALA A 11 1.06 6.87 -27.56
N TRP A 12 1.10 6.60 -26.27
CA TRP A 12 0.10 7.04 -25.30
C TRP A 12 0.04 8.57 -25.23
N MET A 13 1.16 9.26 -25.03
CA MET A 13 1.22 10.72 -24.96
C MET A 13 0.77 11.39 -26.29
N GLU A 14 1.15 10.83 -27.43
CA GLU A 14 0.68 11.31 -28.73
C GLU A 14 -0.85 11.23 -28.87
N ARG A 15 -1.45 10.10 -28.41
CA ARG A 15 -2.92 9.96 -28.42
C ARG A 15 -3.60 10.92 -27.44
N MET A 16 -3.07 11.09 -26.23
CA MET A 16 -3.61 12.03 -25.23
C MET A 16 -3.69 13.46 -25.77
N LYS A 17 -2.67 13.89 -26.52
CA LYS A 17 -2.59 15.22 -27.15
C LYS A 17 -3.45 15.36 -28.40
N SER A 18 -3.95 14.26 -28.99
CA SER A 18 -4.67 14.27 -30.25
C SER A 18 -6.12 14.75 -30.12
N LYS A 19 -6.47 15.84 -30.78
CA LYS A 19 -7.85 16.36 -30.83
C LYS A 19 -8.87 15.33 -31.37
N LYS A 20 -8.46 14.43 -32.28
CA LYS A 20 -9.35 13.40 -32.85
C LYS A 20 -9.80 12.38 -31.78
N VAL A 21 -8.95 12.04 -30.85
CA VAL A 21 -9.26 11.05 -29.81
C VAL A 21 -9.86 11.68 -28.56
N ARG A 22 -9.67 12.99 -28.34
CA ARG A 22 -10.09 13.68 -27.11
C ARG A 22 -11.59 13.47 -26.82
N LYS A 23 -12.48 13.59 -27.81
CA LYS A 23 -13.93 13.39 -27.60
C LYS A 23 -14.27 11.97 -27.11
N ARG A 24 -13.65 10.94 -27.72
CA ARG A 24 -13.82 9.55 -27.29
C ARG A 24 -13.26 9.37 -25.89
N LEU A 25 -12.07 9.88 -25.65
CA LEU A 25 -11.39 9.75 -24.35
C LEU A 25 -12.19 10.39 -23.21
N LEU A 26 -12.74 11.60 -23.42
CA LEU A 26 -13.62 12.26 -22.45
C LEU A 26 -14.86 11.42 -22.12
N ASN A 27 -15.49 10.82 -23.14
CA ASN A 27 -16.67 9.96 -22.93
C ASN A 27 -16.30 8.68 -22.15
N ASP A 28 -15.16 8.05 -22.49
CA ASP A 28 -14.71 6.84 -21.79
C ASP A 28 -14.34 7.13 -20.34
N ILE A 29 -13.62 8.25 -20.08
CA ILE A 29 -13.30 8.68 -18.71
C ILE A 29 -14.59 8.99 -17.93
N ARG A 30 -15.56 9.66 -18.52
CA ARG A 30 -16.85 9.94 -17.87
C ARG A 30 -17.57 8.66 -17.45
N LYS A 31 -17.51 7.62 -18.27
CA LYS A 31 -18.05 6.31 -17.93
C LYS A 31 -17.32 5.69 -16.73
N GLU A 32 -16.00 5.70 -16.71
CA GLU A 32 -15.21 5.21 -15.58
C GLU A 32 -15.53 6.02 -14.30
N LEU A 33 -15.66 7.34 -14.40
CA LEU A 33 -15.99 8.20 -13.25
C LEU A 33 -17.42 7.99 -12.73
N SER A 34 -18.33 7.39 -13.50
CA SER A 34 -19.66 7.01 -12.99
C SER A 34 -19.61 5.81 -12.03
N GLU A 35 -18.58 4.97 -12.13
CA GLU A 35 -18.33 3.84 -11.24
C GLU A 35 -17.35 4.20 -10.11
N GLN A 36 -16.39 5.08 -10.41
CA GLN A 36 -15.39 5.57 -9.46
C GLN A 36 -15.41 7.11 -9.43
N PRO A 37 -16.20 7.72 -8.53
CA PRO A 37 -16.36 9.18 -8.47
C PRO A 37 -15.03 9.92 -8.26
N PRO A 38 -14.89 11.14 -8.81
CA PRO A 38 -13.64 11.91 -8.74
C PRO A 38 -13.23 12.30 -7.32
N GLU A 39 -14.18 12.34 -6.35
CA GLU A 39 -13.94 12.51 -4.93
C GLU A 39 -13.24 11.30 -4.31
N GLY A 40 -13.40 10.12 -4.89
CA GLY A 40 -12.79 8.87 -4.46
C GLY A 40 -11.45 8.55 -5.11
N ILE A 41 -10.86 9.49 -5.88
CA ILE A 41 -9.56 9.33 -6.53
C ILE A 41 -8.59 10.36 -5.96
N LEU A 42 -7.72 9.92 -5.05
CA LEU A 42 -6.72 10.75 -4.39
C LEU A 42 -5.38 10.65 -5.13
N MET A 43 -4.81 11.76 -5.56
CA MET A 43 -3.49 11.82 -6.19
C MET A 43 -2.39 11.85 -5.11
N VAL A 44 -1.45 10.90 -5.16
CA VAL A 44 -0.42 10.72 -4.13
C VAL A 44 1.01 10.91 -4.65
N GLY A 45 1.21 11.05 -5.96
CA GLY A 45 2.53 11.30 -6.52
C GLY A 45 2.52 11.65 -8.00
N PHE A 46 3.36 12.60 -8.36
CA PHE A 46 3.59 13.09 -9.71
C PHE A 46 5.08 12.95 -10.06
N ASN A 47 5.37 12.84 -11.34
CA ASN A 47 6.72 12.93 -11.87
C ASN A 47 7.18 14.41 -12.00
N ASN A 48 6.26 15.31 -12.21
CA ASN A 48 6.48 16.76 -12.30
C ASN A 48 6.39 17.39 -10.90
N ASP A 49 7.52 17.89 -10.38
CA ASP A 49 7.61 18.49 -9.04
C ASP A 49 6.68 19.69 -8.83
N SER A 50 6.37 20.45 -9.87
CA SER A 50 5.46 21.59 -9.76
C SER A 50 4.01 21.14 -9.57
N LEU A 51 3.57 20.13 -10.31
CA LEU A 51 2.24 19.52 -10.14
C LEU A 51 2.14 18.82 -8.79
N ASP A 52 3.20 18.15 -8.39
CA ASP A 52 3.26 17.45 -7.12
C ASP A 52 3.07 18.38 -5.92
N LYS A 53 3.73 19.53 -5.89
CA LYS A 53 3.57 20.55 -4.84
C LYS A 53 2.14 21.09 -4.76
N ILE A 54 1.41 21.15 -5.89
CA ILE A 54 0.08 21.73 -5.94
C ILE A 54 -1.01 20.68 -5.68
N TYR A 55 -0.89 19.50 -6.28
CA TYR A 55 -2.00 18.52 -6.35
C TYR A 55 -1.80 17.25 -5.53
N ARG A 56 -0.62 17.00 -4.97
CA ARG A 56 -0.44 15.86 -4.06
C ARG A 56 -1.38 16.00 -2.85
N GLY A 57 -2.06 14.89 -2.52
CA GLY A 57 -3.04 14.87 -1.42
C GLY A 57 -4.38 15.53 -1.78
N LYS A 58 -4.59 15.89 -3.05
CA LYS A 58 -5.87 16.35 -3.57
C LYS A 58 -6.58 15.24 -4.32
N THR A 59 -7.90 15.24 -4.24
CA THR A 59 -8.74 14.40 -5.09
C THR A 59 -8.83 14.99 -6.50
N ILE A 60 -9.27 14.17 -7.46
CA ILE A 60 -9.57 14.67 -8.81
C ILE A 60 -10.66 15.74 -8.77
N ALA A 61 -11.66 15.61 -7.89
CA ALA A 61 -12.71 16.63 -7.73
C ALA A 61 -12.15 17.97 -7.25
N GLU A 62 -11.27 17.97 -6.23
CA GLU A 62 -10.61 19.18 -5.74
C GLU A 62 -9.73 19.83 -6.82
N ALA A 63 -8.93 19.02 -7.53
CA ALA A 63 -8.09 19.53 -8.61
C ALA A 63 -8.91 20.13 -9.76
N SER A 64 -10.05 19.52 -10.11
CA SER A 64 -10.98 20.02 -11.12
C SER A 64 -11.56 21.38 -10.75
N SER A 65 -11.95 21.52 -9.47
CA SER A 65 -12.42 22.80 -8.93
C SER A 65 -11.32 23.88 -8.97
N MET A 66 -10.09 23.54 -8.59
CA MET A 66 -8.94 24.45 -8.64
C MET A 66 -8.60 24.91 -10.07
N ARG A 67 -8.82 24.05 -11.06
CA ARG A 67 -8.55 24.32 -12.48
C ARG A 67 -9.75 24.92 -13.20
N ASN A 68 -10.90 24.99 -12.59
CA ASN A 68 -12.18 25.37 -13.20
C ASN A 68 -12.47 24.57 -14.50
N GLN A 69 -12.26 23.25 -14.41
CA GLN A 69 -12.42 22.28 -15.51
C GLN A 69 -13.30 21.11 -15.06
N SER A 70 -13.82 20.33 -16.03
CA SER A 70 -14.45 19.05 -15.70
C SER A 70 -13.42 18.03 -15.18
N PRO A 71 -13.82 17.03 -14.37
CA PRO A 71 -12.93 15.98 -13.90
C PRO A 71 -12.24 15.22 -15.05
N GLU A 72 -12.96 14.95 -16.13
CA GLU A 72 -12.43 14.28 -17.31
C GLU A 72 -11.31 15.07 -18.00
N GLU A 73 -11.52 16.38 -18.15
CA GLU A 73 -10.51 17.28 -18.74
C GLU A 73 -9.31 17.41 -17.83
N THR A 74 -9.55 17.57 -16.53
CA THR A 74 -8.48 17.62 -15.51
C THR A 74 -7.60 16.39 -15.56
N ILE A 75 -8.16 15.18 -15.63
CA ILE A 75 -7.40 13.93 -15.74
C ILE A 75 -6.52 13.93 -16.99
N ILE A 76 -7.08 14.31 -18.14
CA ILE A 76 -6.32 14.32 -19.40
C ILE A 76 -5.17 15.32 -19.33
N ASP A 77 -5.44 16.53 -18.87
CA ASP A 77 -4.47 17.61 -18.86
C ASP A 77 -3.36 17.35 -17.82
N LEU A 78 -3.70 16.87 -16.63
CA LEU A 78 -2.71 16.49 -15.62
C LEU A 78 -1.79 15.36 -16.10
N VAL A 79 -2.32 14.32 -16.75
CA VAL A 79 -1.50 13.23 -17.31
C VAL A 79 -0.56 13.75 -18.40
N ILE A 80 -1.01 14.67 -19.26
CA ILE A 80 -0.17 15.28 -20.32
C ILE A 80 0.93 16.15 -19.70
N GLU A 81 0.59 16.96 -18.69
CA GLU A 81 1.50 17.89 -18.02
C GLU A 81 2.56 17.14 -17.15
N ASP A 82 2.15 16.01 -16.54
CA ASP A 82 3.03 15.16 -15.76
C ASP A 82 3.92 14.25 -16.61
N ASP A 83 3.54 14.06 -17.87
CA ASP A 83 4.20 13.13 -18.80
C ASP A 83 4.42 11.73 -18.23
N SER A 84 3.50 11.28 -17.35
CA SER A 84 3.59 9.98 -16.68
C SER A 84 2.22 9.43 -16.27
N ARG A 85 2.24 8.26 -15.61
CA ARG A 85 1.10 7.75 -14.85
C ARG A 85 1.13 8.36 -13.46
N ILE A 86 0.21 9.29 -13.20
CA ILE A 86 0.03 9.86 -11.86
C ILE A 86 -0.34 8.75 -10.89
N GLN A 87 0.35 8.70 -9.76
CA GLN A 87 0.06 7.72 -8.71
C GLN A 87 -1.22 8.14 -7.97
N CYS A 88 -2.19 7.24 -7.95
CA CYS A 88 -3.48 7.49 -7.32
C CYS A 88 -3.86 6.39 -6.33
N VAL A 89 -4.61 6.77 -5.30
CA VAL A 89 -5.35 5.86 -4.43
C VAL A 89 -6.82 5.96 -4.78
N TYR A 90 -7.45 4.82 -5.01
CA TYR A 90 -8.88 4.71 -5.29
C TYR A 90 -9.60 4.27 -4.03
N TYR A 91 -10.54 5.06 -3.52
CA TYR A 91 -11.37 4.71 -2.36
C TYR A 91 -12.52 3.78 -2.79
N SER A 92 -12.16 2.59 -3.29
CA SER A 92 -13.10 1.58 -3.79
C SER A 92 -13.43 0.48 -2.78
N MET A 93 -12.75 0.46 -1.63
CA MET A 93 -12.91 -0.55 -0.60
C MET A 93 -13.82 -0.03 0.53
N SER A 94 -14.74 -0.87 1.02
CA SER A 94 -15.54 -0.53 2.19
C SER A 94 -14.91 -1.07 3.47
N GLU A 95 -14.89 -0.25 4.51
CA GLU A 95 -14.42 -0.62 5.85
C GLU A 95 -15.27 -1.78 6.44
N GLU A 96 -16.56 -1.84 6.14
CA GLU A 96 -17.44 -2.94 6.54
C GLU A 96 -17.00 -4.27 5.92
N ASN A 97 -16.77 -4.29 4.61
CA ASN A 97 -16.29 -5.48 3.92
C ASN A 97 -14.90 -5.89 4.39
N LEU A 98 -14.05 -4.92 4.73
CA LEU A 98 -12.73 -5.20 5.28
C LEU A 98 -12.86 -5.92 6.62
N ARG A 99 -13.70 -5.45 7.56
CA ARG A 99 -13.97 -6.11 8.84
C ARG A 99 -14.51 -7.52 8.67
N LYS A 100 -15.47 -7.71 7.76
CA LYS A 100 -16.00 -9.05 7.42
C LYS A 100 -14.89 -9.99 6.93
N LYS A 101 -14.03 -9.53 6.02
CA LYS A 101 -12.90 -10.34 5.53
C LYS A 101 -11.88 -10.65 6.63
N ILE A 102 -11.55 -9.67 7.46
CA ILE A 102 -10.62 -9.82 8.58
C ILE A 102 -11.11 -10.88 9.57
N SER A 103 -12.41 -10.95 9.87
CA SER A 103 -12.98 -11.93 10.81
C SER A 103 -12.98 -13.38 10.29
N LEU A 104 -12.85 -13.60 8.97
CA LEU A 104 -12.89 -14.95 8.40
C LEU A 104 -11.62 -15.76 8.76
N PRO A 105 -11.72 -16.99 9.31
CA PRO A 105 -10.58 -17.73 9.86
C PRO A 105 -9.53 -18.14 8.81
N TRP A 106 -9.89 -18.20 7.55
CA TRP A 106 -8.99 -18.57 6.43
C TRP A 106 -8.33 -17.39 5.72
N VAL A 107 -8.58 -16.16 6.15
CA VAL A 107 -7.95 -14.96 5.59
C VAL A 107 -6.69 -14.64 6.37
N SER A 108 -5.57 -14.50 5.71
CA SER A 108 -4.32 -13.94 6.23
C SER A 108 -4.09 -12.52 5.71
N PHE A 109 -3.00 -11.88 6.11
CA PHE A 109 -2.70 -10.50 5.79
C PHE A 109 -1.47 -10.37 4.90
N CYS A 110 -1.51 -9.39 4.00
CA CYS A 110 -0.42 -8.98 3.15
C CYS A 110 -0.40 -7.45 3.07
N SER A 111 0.77 -6.85 2.96
CA SER A 111 0.90 -5.39 2.77
C SER A 111 0.64 -4.95 1.34
N ASP A 112 0.78 -5.85 0.37
CA ASP A 112 0.81 -5.53 -1.06
C ASP A 112 1.76 -4.35 -1.38
N ALA A 113 2.89 -4.32 -0.70
CA ALA A 113 3.93 -3.30 -0.82
C ALA A 113 5.26 -3.91 -1.21
N GLY A 114 6.09 -3.11 -1.89
CA GLY A 114 7.49 -3.47 -2.16
C GLY A 114 8.35 -3.47 -0.90
N SER A 115 9.55 -4.03 -1.01
CA SER A 115 10.58 -3.92 0.02
C SER A 115 11.38 -2.64 -0.17
N TYR A 116 11.49 -1.85 0.90
CA TYR A 116 12.22 -0.58 0.90
C TYR A 116 13.30 -0.62 1.97
N SER A 117 14.56 -0.45 1.56
CA SER A 117 15.71 -0.42 2.48
C SER A 117 16.19 0.99 2.78
N ASP A 118 16.00 1.92 1.83
CA ASP A 118 16.47 3.29 1.93
C ASP A 118 15.36 4.25 1.52
N ILE A 119 14.73 4.86 2.52
CA ILE A 119 13.57 5.73 2.31
C ILE A 119 14.07 7.16 2.15
N LYS A 120 14.15 7.61 0.91
CA LYS A 120 14.40 9.03 0.61
C LYS A 120 13.15 9.85 0.95
N LYS A 121 13.33 11.11 1.39
CA LYS A 121 12.24 12.03 1.71
C LYS A 121 11.23 12.22 0.56
N ASP A 122 11.68 12.05 -0.67
CA ASP A 122 10.85 12.20 -1.87
C ASP A 122 10.19 10.88 -2.33
N PHE A 123 10.45 9.78 -1.60
CA PHE A 123 9.83 8.50 -1.90
C PHE A 123 8.34 8.54 -1.56
N ARG A 124 7.53 8.04 -2.47
CA ARG A 124 6.06 8.06 -2.37
C ARG A 124 5.54 6.65 -2.43
N THR A 125 4.67 6.34 -1.49
CA THR A 125 4.06 5.02 -1.41
C THR A 125 2.68 5.12 -0.76
N HIS A 126 1.93 4.04 -0.86
CA HIS A 126 0.71 3.88 -0.10
C HIS A 126 1.05 3.62 1.39
N PRO A 127 0.30 4.17 2.36
CA PRO A 127 0.55 3.96 3.80
C PRO A 127 0.59 2.49 4.21
N ARG A 128 0.00 1.59 3.42
CA ARG A 128 0.06 0.12 3.65
C ARG A 128 1.48 -0.43 3.76
N ALA A 129 2.47 0.22 3.14
CA ALA A 129 3.86 -0.20 3.20
C ALA A 129 4.45 -0.16 4.62
N PHE A 130 3.94 0.73 5.48
CA PHE A 130 4.48 1.00 6.81
C PHE A 130 3.55 0.57 7.95
N GLY A 131 2.24 0.44 7.68
CA GLY A 131 1.25 0.29 8.74
C GLY A 131 0.46 -1.02 8.73
N SER A 132 0.42 -1.78 7.63
CA SER A 132 -0.54 -2.88 7.44
C SER A 132 -0.57 -3.90 8.57
N PHE A 133 0.57 -4.41 8.98
CA PHE A 133 0.61 -5.51 9.96
C PHE A 133 0.33 -5.03 11.38
N ILE A 134 0.90 -3.90 11.78
CA ILE A 134 0.68 -3.37 13.13
C ILE A 134 -0.75 -2.83 13.29
N ARG A 135 -1.39 -2.37 12.20
CA ARG A 135 -2.80 -1.97 12.17
C ARG A 135 -3.74 -3.11 12.55
N VAL A 136 -3.40 -4.36 12.20
CA VAL A 136 -4.18 -5.54 12.60
C VAL A 136 -4.19 -5.68 14.11
N ILE A 137 -3.06 -5.47 14.77
CA ILE A 137 -2.90 -5.56 16.22
C ILE A 137 -3.57 -4.37 16.91
N GLY A 138 -3.23 -3.15 16.51
CA GLY A 138 -3.73 -1.93 17.15
C GLY A 138 -5.21 -1.69 16.87
N LYS A 139 -5.56 -1.40 15.62
CA LYS A 139 -6.93 -1.02 15.25
C LYS A 139 -7.90 -2.19 15.34
N PHE A 140 -7.66 -3.29 14.61
CA PHE A 140 -8.67 -4.33 14.44
C PHE A 140 -8.74 -5.30 15.62
N SER A 141 -7.67 -5.52 16.36
CA SER A 141 -7.69 -6.35 17.57
C SER A 141 -8.00 -5.51 18.79
N ARG A 142 -7.11 -4.59 19.20
CA ARG A 142 -7.25 -3.84 20.44
C ARG A 142 -8.45 -2.88 20.42
N ASP A 143 -8.54 -1.99 19.42
CA ASP A 143 -9.48 -0.86 19.46
C ASP A 143 -10.89 -1.27 19.03
N GLU A 144 -11.02 -2.14 18.02
CA GLU A 144 -12.31 -2.52 17.43
C GLU A 144 -12.79 -3.94 17.87
N GLY A 145 -11.92 -4.77 18.44
CA GLY A 145 -12.27 -6.12 18.87
C GLY A 145 -12.76 -7.05 17.75
N VAL A 146 -12.39 -6.78 16.49
CA VAL A 146 -12.76 -7.64 15.34
C VAL A 146 -12.09 -9.00 15.43
N LEU A 147 -10.91 -9.07 16.04
CA LEU A 147 -10.13 -10.27 16.32
C LEU A 147 -9.63 -10.24 17.76
N THR A 148 -9.43 -11.41 18.37
CA THR A 148 -8.58 -11.48 19.56
C THR A 148 -7.11 -11.27 19.17
N LEU A 149 -6.27 -10.93 20.14
CA LEU A 149 -4.83 -10.73 19.88
C LEU A 149 -4.18 -12.02 19.35
N GLU A 150 -4.53 -13.17 19.94
CA GLU A 150 -4.02 -14.48 19.54
C GLU A 150 -4.40 -14.80 18.08
N GLU A 151 -5.65 -14.53 17.69
CA GLU A 151 -6.10 -14.74 16.32
C GLU A 151 -5.42 -13.78 15.34
N ALA A 152 -5.22 -12.52 15.72
CA ALA A 152 -4.44 -11.56 14.94
C ALA A 152 -3.02 -12.06 14.68
N ILE A 153 -2.33 -12.52 15.73
CA ILE A 153 -0.96 -13.08 15.62
C ILE A 153 -0.96 -14.36 14.78
N ARG A 154 -1.92 -15.27 15.02
CA ARG A 154 -2.04 -16.50 14.20
C ARG A 154 -2.13 -16.16 12.71
N LYS A 155 -2.97 -15.19 12.33
CA LYS A 155 -3.21 -14.77 10.93
C LYS A 155 -2.05 -13.98 10.34
N LEU A 156 -1.22 -13.35 11.16
CA LEU A 156 -0.03 -12.63 10.73
C LEU A 156 1.22 -13.52 10.60
N SER A 157 1.26 -14.65 11.28
CA SER A 157 2.48 -15.48 11.39
C SER A 157 2.23 -16.96 11.12
N GLY A 158 1.66 -17.69 12.07
CA GLY A 158 1.52 -19.14 12.03
C GLY A 158 0.67 -19.64 10.86
N PHE A 159 -0.43 -18.96 10.56
CA PHE A 159 -1.32 -19.36 9.47
C PHE A 159 -0.68 -19.19 8.09
N PRO A 160 -0.11 -18.03 7.71
CA PRO A 160 0.57 -17.94 6.43
C PRO A 160 1.79 -18.87 6.34
N ALA A 161 2.56 -19.06 7.41
CA ALA A 161 3.69 -19.98 7.40
C ALA A 161 3.25 -21.42 7.14
N LYS A 162 2.14 -21.88 7.77
CA LYS A 162 1.56 -23.19 7.53
C LYS A 162 1.01 -23.33 6.10
N THR A 163 0.31 -22.30 5.60
CA THR A 163 -0.31 -22.31 4.27
C THR A 163 0.75 -22.37 3.15
N LEU A 164 1.87 -21.66 3.34
CA LEU A 164 2.98 -21.63 2.40
C LEU A 164 4.01 -22.75 2.65
N GLU A 165 3.75 -23.61 3.65
CA GLU A 165 4.65 -24.70 4.08
C GLU A 165 6.09 -24.22 4.32
N LEU A 166 6.23 -23.09 5.04
CA LEU A 166 7.54 -22.54 5.36
C LEU A 166 8.21 -23.39 6.44
N ASP A 167 9.37 -23.94 6.11
CA ASP A 167 10.11 -24.80 7.02
C ASP A 167 10.61 -24.02 8.25
N ARG A 168 10.33 -24.57 9.44
CA ARG A 168 10.78 -24.10 10.76
C ARG A 168 10.52 -22.62 11.05
N ARG A 169 9.39 -22.04 10.56
CA ARG A 169 8.99 -20.64 10.77
C ARG A 169 7.53 -20.51 11.20
N GLY A 170 7.14 -19.34 11.67
CA GLY A 170 5.75 -18.95 11.96
C GLY A 170 5.27 -19.24 13.38
N THR A 171 6.02 -20.02 14.17
CA THR A 171 5.73 -20.29 15.60
C THR A 171 7.03 -20.26 16.40
N ILE A 172 6.94 -19.99 17.72
CA ILE A 172 8.07 -20.00 18.64
C ILE A 172 8.13 -21.39 19.26
N GLU A 173 9.05 -22.22 18.78
CA GLU A 173 9.29 -23.59 19.23
C GLU A 173 10.78 -23.91 19.13
N ASN A 174 11.22 -24.96 19.85
CA ASN A 174 12.61 -25.44 19.76
C ASN A 174 12.95 -25.83 18.32
N GLU A 175 14.20 -25.61 17.93
CA GLU A 175 14.76 -25.92 16.60
C GLU A 175 14.18 -25.11 15.43
N LYS A 176 13.28 -24.14 15.68
CA LYS A 176 12.83 -23.20 14.68
C LYS A 176 13.75 -21.98 14.57
N PHE A 177 13.71 -21.31 13.42
CA PHE A 177 14.43 -20.06 13.23
C PHE A 177 13.84 -18.99 14.17
N ALA A 178 14.72 -18.23 14.82
CA ALA A 178 14.32 -17.14 15.68
C ALA A 178 13.96 -15.89 14.82
N ASP A 179 12.73 -15.91 14.30
CA ASP A 179 12.07 -14.76 13.71
C ASP A 179 11.02 -14.25 14.71
N ILE A 180 11.37 -13.26 15.50
CA ILE A 180 10.62 -12.86 16.69
C ILE A 180 10.37 -11.36 16.66
N VAL A 181 9.14 -10.95 16.96
CA VAL A 181 8.76 -9.55 17.17
C VAL A 181 8.37 -9.37 18.63
N VAL A 182 8.99 -8.40 19.30
CA VAL A 182 8.61 -7.95 20.65
C VAL A 182 7.88 -6.63 20.51
N PHE A 183 6.66 -6.57 21.01
CA PHE A 183 5.83 -5.37 20.91
C PHE A 183 4.96 -5.17 22.16
N ASP A 184 4.55 -3.93 22.39
CA ASP A 184 3.59 -3.54 23.42
C ASP A 184 2.20 -3.44 22.76
N PRO A 185 1.25 -4.33 23.06
CA PRO A 185 -0.07 -4.33 22.43
C PRO A 185 -0.87 -3.07 22.76
N GLU A 186 -0.65 -2.45 23.91
CA GLU A 186 -1.34 -1.21 24.29
C GLU A 186 -0.85 0.01 23.48
N LYS A 187 0.39 -0.02 23.01
CA LYS A 187 1.00 1.04 22.21
C LYS A 187 1.02 0.77 20.71
N ALA A 188 0.71 -0.45 20.31
CA ALA A 188 0.75 -0.87 18.90
C ALA A 188 -0.17 0.00 18.05
N ALA A 189 0.39 0.77 17.11
CA ALA A 189 -0.38 1.62 16.20
C ALA A 189 0.36 1.88 14.90
N ASP A 190 -0.39 1.93 13.81
CA ASP A 190 0.06 2.46 12.53
C ASP A 190 -0.06 4.00 12.55
N LEU A 191 0.98 4.69 12.12
CA LEU A 191 1.02 6.15 12.02
C LEU A 191 0.93 6.64 10.58
N ALA A 192 1.19 5.76 9.61
CA ALA A 192 1.19 6.10 8.20
C ALA A 192 -0.22 6.49 7.73
N THR A 193 -0.32 7.65 7.08
CA THR A 193 -1.55 8.17 6.48
C THR A 193 -1.35 8.38 4.98
N PHE A 194 -2.41 8.66 4.23
CA PHE A 194 -2.29 8.98 2.80
C PHE A 194 -1.51 10.28 2.55
N ASN A 195 -1.60 11.24 3.46
CA ASN A 195 -0.85 12.50 3.36
C ASN A 195 0.61 12.35 3.83
N GLU A 196 0.83 11.51 4.85
CA GLU A 196 2.15 11.25 5.44
C GLU A 196 2.40 9.74 5.52
N PRO A 197 2.67 9.08 4.38
CA PRO A 197 2.78 7.63 4.33
C PRO A 197 4.09 7.09 4.91
N LEU A 198 5.14 7.90 5.03
CA LEU A 198 6.48 7.46 5.43
C LEU A 198 6.65 7.52 6.96
N GLN A 199 5.72 6.94 7.70
CA GLN A 199 5.76 6.89 9.16
C GLN A 199 5.86 5.44 9.63
N PHE A 200 6.90 5.16 10.42
CA PHE A 200 7.04 3.85 11.06
C PHE A 200 5.97 3.64 12.14
N ALA A 201 5.58 2.37 12.31
CA ALA A 201 4.64 1.97 13.34
C ALA A 201 5.20 2.21 14.75
N LYS A 202 4.28 2.42 15.71
CA LYS A 202 4.59 2.48 17.14
C LYS A 202 4.41 1.12 17.82
N GLY A 203 4.98 0.99 19.01
CA GLY A 203 4.77 -0.16 19.90
C GLY A 203 5.60 -1.38 19.55
N VAL A 204 6.40 -1.35 18.48
CA VAL A 204 7.38 -2.41 18.18
C VAL A 204 8.70 -2.07 18.85
N GLU A 205 9.10 -2.87 19.82
CA GLU A 205 10.33 -2.65 20.60
C GLU A 205 11.54 -3.34 19.99
N MET A 206 11.36 -4.56 19.47
CA MET A 206 12.44 -5.34 18.88
C MET A 206 11.94 -6.24 17.76
N VAL A 207 12.75 -6.38 16.71
CA VAL A 207 12.57 -7.39 15.65
C VAL A 207 13.84 -8.20 15.52
N ILE A 208 13.70 -9.51 15.57
CA ILE A 208 14.78 -10.50 15.39
C ILE A 208 14.47 -11.29 14.12
N VAL A 209 15.46 -11.45 13.27
CA VAL A 209 15.36 -12.24 12.03
C VAL A 209 16.53 -13.22 11.99
N ASN A 210 16.24 -14.50 11.85
CA ASN A 210 17.24 -15.58 11.88
C ASN A 210 18.21 -15.49 13.08
N GLY A 211 17.71 -15.08 14.26
CA GLY A 211 18.49 -14.95 15.49
C GLY A 211 19.25 -13.63 15.66
N GLU A 212 19.22 -12.74 14.67
CA GLU A 212 19.88 -11.44 14.73
C GLU A 212 18.89 -10.29 14.94
N ILE A 213 19.21 -9.38 15.87
CA ILE A 213 18.38 -8.19 16.11
C ILE A 213 18.56 -7.23 14.94
N VAL A 214 17.48 -6.97 14.20
CA VAL A 214 17.46 -6.04 13.05
C VAL A 214 16.82 -4.69 13.38
N LEU A 215 15.93 -4.65 14.37
CA LEU A 215 15.33 -3.40 14.89
C LEU A 215 15.32 -3.44 16.41
N LYS A 216 15.68 -2.32 17.04
CA LYS A 216 15.63 -2.15 18.50
C LYS A 216 15.27 -0.69 18.82
N ASN A 217 14.26 -0.51 19.65
CA ASN A 217 13.78 0.81 20.09
C ASN A 217 13.53 1.78 18.92
N GLY A 218 12.86 1.28 17.86
CA GLY A 218 12.54 2.07 16.67
C GLY A 218 13.69 2.32 15.68
N ASN A 219 14.91 1.82 15.97
CA ASN A 219 16.08 2.02 15.12
C ASN A 219 16.54 0.71 14.47
N HIS A 220 16.78 0.76 13.17
CA HIS A 220 17.39 -0.35 12.44
C HIS A 220 18.85 -0.50 12.82
N THR A 221 19.30 -1.75 13.09
CA THR A 221 20.65 -2.03 13.59
C THR A 221 21.72 -2.07 12.50
N GLY A 222 21.35 -1.97 11.23
CA GLY A 222 22.26 -2.14 10.11
C GLY A 222 22.54 -3.60 9.72
N LYS A 223 21.94 -4.58 10.41
CA LYS A 223 22.09 -6.01 10.09
C LYS A 223 21.03 -6.45 9.09
N PHE A 224 21.43 -7.31 8.14
CA PHE A 224 20.58 -7.85 7.07
C PHE A 224 20.68 -9.39 7.04
N PRO A 225 20.20 -10.11 8.07
CA PRO A 225 20.31 -11.57 8.17
C PRO A 225 19.25 -12.32 7.37
N GLY A 226 18.46 -11.63 6.55
CA GLY A 226 17.43 -12.22 5.70
C GLY A 226 17.99 -13.31 4.79
N ARG A 227 17.19 -14.36 4.54
CA ARG A 227 17.53 -15.48 3.66
C ARG A 227 16.39 -15.75 2.71
N PHE A 228 16.70 -16.31 1.55
CA PHE A 228 15.67 -16.90 0.70
C PHE A 228 15.01 -18.07 1.44
N VAL A 229 13.68 -18.04 1.54
CA VAL A 229 12.89 -19.09 2.18
C VAL A 229 12.29 -19.96 1.08
N LYS A 230 12.72 -21.23 1.04
CA LYS A 230 12.19 -22.20 0.10
C LYS A 230 10.76 -22.60 0.49
N GLY A 231 9.85 -22.60 -0.49
CA GLY A 231 8.55 -23.24 -0.37
C GLY A 231 8.59 -24.74 -0.74
N ILE A 232 7.43 -25.32 -1.01
CA ILE A 232 7.25 -26.77 -1.26
C ILE A 232 8.03 -27.25 -2.52
N GLY A 233 8.26 -26.40 -3.50
CA GLY A 233 9.02 -26.73 -4.72
C GLY A 233 10.52 -26.84 -4.46
N LYS A 234 10.93 -27.81 -3.66
CA LYS A 234 12.30 -27.92 -3.13
C LYS A 234 13.37 -28.29 -4.15
N ASP A 235 12.99 -28.82 -5.28
CA ASP A 235 13.90 -29.48 -6.22
C ASP A 235 13.81 -28.91 -7.65
N LEU A 236 13.93 -27.59 -7.76
CA LEU A 236 14.19 -26.90 -9.03
C LEU A 236 15.65 -26.51 -9.12
#